data_99f2a24534ffcfe90c1a20aed0fdeaf4
#
_entry.id   99f2a24534ffcfe90c1a20aed0fdeaf4
#
_cell.length_a   1.000
_cell.length_b   1.000
_cell.length_c   1.000
_cell.angle_alpha   90.00
_cell.angle_beta   90.00
_cell.angle_gamma   90.00
#
_symmetry.space_group_name_H-M   'P 1'
#
loop_
_entity.id
_entity.type
_entity.pdbx_description
1 polymer ?
#
loop_
_entity_poly.entity_id
_entity_poly.type
_entity_poly.pdbx_seq_one_letter_code
_entity_poly.pdbx_strand_id
1 'polypeptide(L)'
;MSIMNIVDFAQPAKESVEYMPKAEAVLSGNPSQLVHTHFSSPCGQLAAGVWEGACGQWTVNFTESEYCEILEGVSVIRDAHGTSKTVRAGDRFLIPAGFKGTWEVVEPCKKIFVSVEFKA
;
A
#
# COMPACT_ATOMS: atom_id res chain seq x y z
N MET A 1 -4.24 -9.36 -28.26
CA MET A 1 -3.78 -9.62 -26.90
C MET A 1 -4.09 -11.06 -26.50
N SER A 2 -3.16 -11.72 -25.88
CA SER A 2 -3.28 -13.14 -25.49
C SER A 2 -3.77 -13.26 -24.05
N ILE A 3 -4.39 -14.40 -23.71
CA ILE A 3 -4.71 -14.75 -22.32
C ILE A 3 -3.45 -14.71 -21.44
N MET A 4 -2.28 -14.96 -22.03
CA MET A 4 -1.00 -14.89 -21.31
C MET A 4 -0.63 -13.46 -20.86
N ASN A 5 -1.33 -12.45 -21.34
CA ASN A 5 -1.15 -11.07 -20.90
C ASN A 5 -1.90 -10.75 -19.61
N ILE A 6 -2.79 -11.64 -19.18
CA ILE A 6 -3.45 -11.48 -17.87
C ILE A 6 -2.38 -11.67 -16.78
N VAL A 7 -2.36 -10.72 -15.84
CA VAL A 7 -1.41 -10.75 -14.74
C VAL A 7 -2.00 -11.58 -13.60
N ASP A 8 -1.33 -12.68 -13.28
CA ASP A 8 -1.74 -13.60 -12.23
C ASP A 8 -0.87 -13.38 -10.99
N PHE A 9 -1.47 -12.92 -9.90
CA PHE A 9 -0.74 -12.63 -8.66
C PHE A 9 -0.23 -13.88 -7.94
N ALA A 10 -0.64 -15.07 -8.37
CA ALA A 10 -0.09 -16.32 -7.87
C ALA A 10 1.31 -16.60 -8.47
N GLN A 11 1.67 -15.93 -9.55
CA GLN A 11 2.99 -16.03 -10.16
C GLN A 11 3.97 -15.06 -9.48
N PRO A 12 5.29 -15.28 -9.64
CA PRO A 12 6.30 -14.35 -9.09
C PRO A 12 6.09 -12.93 -9.58
N ALA A 13 6.30 -11.96 -8.69
CA ALA A 13 6.24 -10.55 -9.04
C ALA A 13 7.36 -10.19 -10.02
N LYS A 14 7.14 -9.14 -10.83
CA LYS A 14 8.16 -8.62 -11.73
C LYS A 14 9.33 -8.02 -10.99
N GLU A 15 9.05 -7.37 -9.85
CA GLU A 15 10.02 -6.63 -9.08
C GLU A 15 9.63 -6.65 -7.61
N SER A 16 10.62 -6.75 -6.72
CA SER A 16 10.40 -6.67 -5.29
C SER A 16 11.41 -5.68 -4.71
N VAL A 17 10.92 -4.69 -3.97
CA VAL A 17 11.75 -3.62 -3.39
C VAL A 17 11.44 -3.49 -1.91
N GLU A 18 12.47 -3.50 -1.09
CA GLU A 18 12.39 -3.21 0.34
C GLU A 18 12.76 -1.74 0.56
N TYR A 19 12.01 -1.05 1.41
CA TYR A 19 12.27 0.36 1.70
C TYR A 19 11.74 0.76 3.07
N MET A 20 12.18 1.93 3.52
CA MET A 20 11.71 2.58 4.74
C MET A 20 11.09 3.92 4.40
N PRO A 21 10.09 4.38 5.16
CA PRO A 21 9.68 5.77 5.05
C PRO A 21 10.86 6.68 5.41
N LYS A 22 10.80 7.94 4.96
CA LYS A 22 11.81 8.93 5.34
C LYS A 22 11.86 9.02 6.88
N ALA A 23 13.07 9.20 7.43
CA ALA A 23 13.27 9.23 8.89
C ALA A 23 12.35 10.23 9.59
N GLU A 24 12.16 11.41 9.01
CA GLU A 24 11.30 12.45 9.57
C GLU A 24 9.81 12.09 9.53
N ALA A 25 9.41 11.11 8.71
CA ALA A 25 8.03 10.65 8.64
C ALA A 25 7.71 9.57 9.67
N VAL A 26 8.74 8.88 10.19
CA VAL A 26 8.54 7.78 11.14
C VAL A 26 8.17 8.33 12.50
N LEU A 27 7.06 7.88 13.05
CA LEU A 27 6.56 8.29 14.37
C LEU A 27 6.91 7.27 15.45
N SER A 28 6.95 5.99 15.11
CA SER A 28 7.34 4.94 16.08
C SER A 28 7.72 3.65 15.33
N GLY A 29 8.50 2.81 16.00
CA GLY A 29 8.89 1.51 15.51
C GLY A 29 9.89 1.56 14.38
N ASN A 30 9.96 0.45 13.64
CA ASN A 30 10.83 0.30 12.49
C ASN A 30 10.00 -0.20 11.31
N PRO A 31 9.17 0.67 10.69
CA PRO A 31 8.18 0.28 9.70
C PRO A 31 8.79 -0.02 8.33
N SER A 32 9.62 -1.04 8.27
CA SER A 32 10.16 -1.56 7.03
C SER A 32 9.03 -2.05 6.13
N GLN A 33 9.13 -1.79 4.84
CA GLN A 33 8.10 -2.13 3.86
C GLN A 33 8.72 -2.91 2.70
N LEU A 34 7.92 -3.79 2.11
CA LEU A 34 8.32 -4.60 0.97
C LEU A 34 7.19 -4.53 -0.06
N VAL A 35 7.52 -4.13 -1.28
CA VAL A 35 6.56 -4.05 -2.38
C VAL A 35 6.93 -5.05 -3.46
N HIS A 36 5.97 -5.91 -3.79
CA HIS A 36 6.06 -6.85 -4.90
C HIS A 36 5.19 -6.31 -6.02
N THR A 37 5.79 -5.73 -7.06
CA THR A 37 5.04 -5.17 -8.18
C THR A 37 4.77 -6.25 -9.21
N HIS A 38 3.49 -6.56 -9.43
CA HIS A 38 3.07 -7.53 -10.43
C HIS A 38 2.77 -6.87 -11.77
N PHE A 39 2.34 -5.63 -11.77
CA PHE A 39 2.03 -4.89 -12.98
C PHE A 39 2.30 -3.41 -12.82
N SER A 40 2.82 -2.81 -13.87
CA SER A 40 2.99 -1.37 -13.97
C SER A 40 2.69 -0.97 -15.42
N SER A 41 1.82 0.02 -15.61
CA SER A 41 1.51 0.50 -16.95
C SER A 41 2.73 1.19 -17.58
N PRO A 42 2.84 1.21 -18.92
CA PRO A 42 3.97 1.89 -19.59
C PRO A 42 4.14 3.36 -19.19
N CYS A 43 3.03 4.07 -18.97
CA CYS A 43 3.07 5.48 -18.53
C CYS A 43 3.36 5.64 -17.03
N GLY A 44 3.40 4.53 -16.27
CA GLY A 44 3.68 4.57 -14.84
C GLY A 44 2.53 5.06 -13.97
N GLN A 45 1.36 5.33 -14.55
CA GLN A 45 0.22 5.87 -13.80
C GLN A 45 -0.57 4.80 -13.06
N LEU A 46 -0.48 3.55 -13.50
CA LEU A 46 -1.16 2.41 -12.87
C LEU A 46 -0.12 1.41 -12.38
N ALA A 47 -0.23 0.99 -11.13
CA ALA A 47 0.58 -0.10 -10.59
C ALA A 47 -0.30 -1.02 -9.75
N ALA A 48 0.04 -2.30 -9.73
CA ALA A 48 -0.67 -3.28 -8.94
C ALA A 48 0.29 -4.32 -8.40
N GLY A 49 0.05 -4.75 -7.17
CA GLY A 49 0.93 -5.73 -6.55
C GLY A 49 0.52 -6.07 -5.14
N VAL A 50 1.52 -6.52 -4.37
CA VAL A 50 1.36 -6.91 -2.97
C VAL A 50 2.33 -6.08 -2.13
N TRP A 51 1.82 -5.51 -1.05
CA TRP A 51 2.61 -4.74 -0.10
C TRP A 51 2.65 -5.48 1.24
N GLU A 52 3.82 -5.47 1.88
CA GLU A 52 4.00 -6.00 3.22
C GLU A 52 4.61 -4.91 4.10
N GLY A 53 4.13 -4.79 5.33
CA GLY A 53 4.63 -3.81 6.28
C GLY A 53 4.95 -4.43 7.63
N ALA A 54 6.11 -4.06 8.18
CA ALA A 54 6.50 -4.39 9.53
C ALA A 54 5.90 -3.38 10.52
N CYS A 55 5.83 -3.76 11.80
CA CYS A 55 5.23 -2.92 12.83
C CYS A 55 5.91 -1.56 12.94
N GLY A 56 5.11 -0.52 13.07
CA GLY A 56 5.54 0.85 13.20
C GLY A 56 4.47 1.81 12.73
N GLN A 57 4.74 3.10 12.87
CA GLN A 57 3.81 4.16 12.48
C GLN A 57 4.56 5.26 11.76
N TRP A 58 3.96 5.76 10.68
CA TRP A 58 4.55 6.86 9.90
C TRP A 58 3.47 7.73 9.29
N THR A 59 3.86 8.94 8.91
CA THR A 59 2.96 9.85 8.21
C THR A 59 2.86 9.46 6.74
N VAL A 60 1.66 9.58 6.19
CA VAL A 60 1.38 9.28 4.78
C VAL A 60 0.76 10.48 4.08
N ASN A 61 1.08 10.60 2.80
CA ASN A 61 0.48 11.57 1.90
C ASN A 61 0.26 10.86 0.57
N PHE A 62 -0.98 10.50 0.29
CA PHE A 62 -1.33 9.76 -0.92
C PHE A 62 -1.50 10.72 -2.09
N THR A 63 -0.57 10.69 -3.02
CA THR A 63 -0.67 11.43 -4.28
C THR A 63 -1.45 10.65 -5.32
N GLU A 64 -1.62 9.35 -5.11
CA GLU A 64 -2.38 8.45 -5.96
C GLU A 64 -3.60 7.92 -5.22
N SER A 65 -4.63 7.55 -5.95
CA SER A 65 -5.75 6.78 -5.39
C SER A 65 -5.33 5.31 -5.32
N GLU A 66 -5.61 4.66 -4.21
CA GLU A 66 -5.18 3.27 -4.00
C GLU A 66 -6.31 2.41 -3.48
N TYR A 67 -6.61 1.34 -4.24
CA TYR A 67 -7.49 0.28 -3.77
C TYR A 67 -6.66 -0.72 -2.98
N CYS A 68 -7.14 -1.09 -1.79
CA CYS A 68 -6.46 -2.01 -0.89
C CYS A 68 -7.37 -3.16 -0.49
N GLU A 69 -6.79 -4.34 -0.41
CA GLU A 69 -7.42 -5.53 0.16
C GLU A 69 -6.43 -6.14 1.15
N ILE A 70 -6.81 -6.14 2.44
CA ILE A 70 -5.93 -6.67 3.49
C ILE A 70 -6.01 -8.19 3.48
N LEU A 71 -4.86 -8.84 3.41
CA LEU A 71 -4.72 -10.30 3.41
C LEU A 71 -4.34 -10.83 4.78
N GLU A 72 -3.48 -10.10 5.52
CA GLU A 72 -2.95 -10.52 6.82
C GLU A 72 -2.66 -9.29 7.67
N GLY A 73 -2.73 -9.48 8.98
CA GLY A 73 -2.31 -8.46 9.94
C GLY A 73 -3.38 -7.43 10.26
N VAL A 74 -2.93 -6.39 10.97
CA VAL A 74 -3.80 -5.30 11.44
C VAL A 74 -3.08 -3.98 11.23
N SER A 75 -3.77 -3.03 10.63
CA SER A 75 -3.29 -1.65 10.49
C SER A 75 -4.34 -0.67 10.99
N VAL A 76 -3.89 0.50 11.43
CA VAL A 76 -4.76 1.60 11.83
C VAL A 76 -4.41 2.82 10.98
N ILE A 77 -5.38 3.35 10.29
CA ILE A 77 -5.23 4.54 9.46
C ILE A 77 -5.91 5.69 10.20
N ARG A 78 -5.21 6.82 10.37
CA ARG A 78 -5.75 8.01 11.06
C ARG A 78 -5.67 9.20 10.13
N ASP A 79 -6.72 10.03 10.17
CA ASP A 79 -6.72 11.29 9.42
C ASP A 79 -6.10 12.43 10.24
N ALA A 80 -6.06 13.63 9.68
CA ALA A 80 -5.47 14.81 10.33
C ALA A 80 -6.25 15.26 11.56
N HIS A 81 -7.49 14.79 11.73
CA HIS A 81 -8.36 15.14 12.86
C HIS A 81 -8.31 14.10 13.98
N GLY A 82 -7.53 13.02 13.80
CA GLY A 82 -7.40 11.95 14.77
C GLY A 82 -8.47 10.86 14.68
N THR A 83 -9.38 10.95 13.72
CA THR A 83 -10.35 9.87 13.48
C THR A 83 -9.61 8.70 12.85
N SER A 84 -9.89 7.51 13.32
CA SER A 84 -9.18 6.31 12.89
C SER A 84 -10.07 5.25 12.29
N LYS A 85 -9.46 4.42 11.45
CA LYS A 85 -10.07 3.23 10.88
C LYS A 85 -9.10 2.08 11.06
N THR A 86 -9.55 1.02 11.74
CA THR A 86 -8.77 -0.21 11.87
C THR A 86 -9.14 -1.14 10.72
N VAL A 87 -8.13 -1.68 10.05
CA VAL A 87 -8.31 -2.59 8.92
C VAL A 87 -7.63 -3.93 9.21
N ARG A 88 -8.29 -5.02 8.82
CA ARG A 88 -7.89 -6.40 9.08
C ARG A 88 -8.09 -7.25 7.83
N ALA A 89 -7.60 -8.49 7.88
CA ALA A 89 -7.81 -9.45 6.79
C ALA A 89 -9.28 -9.49 6.34
N GLY A 90 -9.49 -9.38 5.06
CA GLY A 90 -10.82 -9.33 4.44
C GLY A 90 -11.38 -7.93 4.21
N ASP A 91 -10.80 -6.90 4.83
CA ASP A 91 -11.24 -5.52 4.59
C ASP A 91 -10.76 -5.04 3.23
N ARG A 92 -11.64 -4.35 2.52
CA ARG A 92 -11.40 -3.79 1.19
C ARG A 92 -11.85 -2.35 1.19
N PHE A 93 -10.98 -1.47 0.70
CA PHE A 93 -11.25 -0.04 0.74
C PHE A 93 -10.44 0.71 -0.31
N LEU A 94 -10.87 1.91 -0.62
CA LEU A 94 -10.18 2.81 -1.53
C LEU A 94 -9.74 4.06 -0.76
N ILE A 95 -8.47 4.40 -0.88
CA ILE A 95 -7.93 5.66 -0.35
C ILE A 95 -7.82 6.62 -1.52
N PRO A 96 -8.62 7.70 -1.54
CA PRO A 96 -8.53 8.69 -2.62
C PRO A 96 -7.22 9.47 -2.56
N ALA A 97 -6.73 9.89 -3.72
CA ALA A 97 -5.60 10.81 -3.81
C ALA A 97 -5.88 12.07 -3.00
N GLY A 98 -4.88 12.56 -2.30
CA GLY A 98 -4.99 13.72 -1.42
C GLY A 98 -5.16 13.37 0.05
N PHE A 99 -5.33 12.10 0.37
CA PHE A 99 -5.41 11.68 1.78
C PHE A 99 -4.08 11.94 2.48
N LYS A 100 -4.14 12.59 3.63
CA LYS A 100 -2.99 12.84 4.51
C LYS A 100 -3.34 12.40 5.91
N GLY A 101 -2.42 11.70 6.55
CA GLY A 101 -2.64 11.19 7.89
C GLY A 101 -1.49 10.31 8.33
N THR A 102 -1.80 9.26 9.07
CA THR A 102 -0.80 8.29 9.53
C THR A 102 -1.26 6.87 9.23
N TRP A 103 -0.30 6.00 9.02
CA TRP A 103 -0.51 4.57 8.90
C TRP A 103 0.27 3.89 10.02
N GLU A 104 -0.41 3.06 10.78
CA GLU A 104 0.23 2.26 11.82
C GLU A 104 0.03 0.79 11.53
N VAL A 105 1.11 0.03 11.45
CA VAL A 105 1.05 -1.43 11.38
C VAL A 105 1.14 -1.95 12.81
N VAL A 106 0.04 -2.49 13.31
CA VAL A 106 -0.06 -3.03 14.67
C VAL A 106 0.42 -4.48 14.70
N GLU A 107 0.04 -5.25 13.68
CA GLU A 107 0.52 -6.61 13.46
C GLU A 107 1.03 -6.68 12.01
N PRO A 108 2.14 -7.38 11.73
CA PRO A 108 2.70 -7.41 10.37
C PRO A 108 1.60 -7.59 9.34
N CYS A 109 1.54 -6.66 8.41
CA CYS A 109 0.41 -6.49 7.51
C CYS A 109 0.80 -6.80 6.08
N LYS A 110 -0.13 -7.42 5.34
CA LYS A 110 0.03 -7.73 3.93
C LYS A 110 -1.25 -7.36 3.21
N LYS A 111 -1.12 -6.68 2.08
CA LYS A 111 -2.28 -6.27 1.28
C LYS A 111 -2.01 -6.39 -0.20
N ILE A 112 -3.07 -6.62 -0.98
CA ILE A 112 -3.08 -6.39 -2.41
C ILE A 112 -3.39 -4.92 -2.61
N PHE A 113 -2.72 -4.28 -3.56
CA PHE A 113 -3.01 -2.90 -3.92
C PHE A 113 -3.12 -2.71 -5.42
N VAL A 114 -3.94 -1.75 -5.80
CA VAL A 114 -3.98 -1.19 -7.16
C VAL A 114 -3.95 0.33 -6.98
N SER A 115 -2.94 0.98 -7.51
CA SER A 115 -2.78 2.43 -7.39
C SER A 115 -2.84 3.11 -8.75
N VAL A 116 -3.48 4.27 -8.79
CA VAL A 116 -3.59 5.08 -9.99
C VAL A 116 -3.29 6.53 -9.64
N GLU A 117 -2.32 7.12 -10.35
CA GLU A 117 -2.03 8.54 -10.23
C GLU A 117 -2.24 9.20 -11.58
N PHE A 118 -3.35 9.94 -11.69
CA PHE A 118 -3.65 10.64 -12.93
C PHE A 118 -2.74 11.86 -13.06
N LYS A 119 -2.08 11.98 -14.20
CA LYS A 119 -1.20 13.09 -14.54
C LYS A 119 -1.68 13.73 -15.82
N ALA A 120 -1.71 15.06 -15.83
CA ALA A 120 -2.09 15.81 -17.01
C ALA A 120 -1.04 15.71 -18.11
#